data_54a33a303c1f56701c17bc8c20ee4ca0
#
_entry.id   54a33a303c1f56701c17bc8c20ee4ca0
#
_cell.length_a   1.000
_cell.length_b   1.000
_cell.length_c   1.000
_cell.angle_alpha   90.00
_cell.angle_beta   90.00
_cell.angle_gamma   90.00
#
_symmetry.space_group_name_H-M   'P 1'
#
loop_
_entity.id
_entity.type
_entity.pdbx_description
1 polymer ?
#
loop_
_entity_poly.entity_id
_entity_poly.type
_entity_poly.pdbx_seq_one_letter_code
_entity_poly.pdbx_strand_id
1 'polypeptide(L)'
;MSGEVRFDPEVGRQLLKYARLVSARGYVHNTLGNIVLRAPHPGYAHGVAYTKHAELSLEEMELENVVITDIPSSRILYGNKMTSIGHNLSREILRLRPDIHATLHVHDDAMIAYFGSGAFSEVRTLSLDMPFVLGKPIHYVPGHVDVESDVSGVKDFIQDTNSVVLLGHGITTLGRNISEAYHRLNSLTSEIRRNVAAELLALAKGSTALYRSQAEIESMYRFAESIIYPKRADHVMHED
;
A
#
# COMPACT_ATOMS: atom_id res chain seq x y z
N MET A 1 -30.03 -6.78 12.32
CA MET A 1 -30.35 -5.58 11.51
C MET A 1 -29.02 -4.86 11.30
N SER A 2 -28.51 -4.79 10.06
CA SER A 2 -27.32 -3.97 9.75
C SER A 2 -27.73 -2.51 9.93
N GLY A 3 -27.15 -1.83 10.94
CA GLY A 3 -27.38 -0.41 11.14
C GLY A 3 -27.00 0.39 9.89
N GLU A 4 -27.70 1.50 9.65
CA GLU A 4 -27.36 2.44 8.58
C GLU A 4 -25.90 2.91 8.74
N VAL A 5 -25.09 2.78 7.69
CA VAL A 5 -23.70 3.28 7.70
C VAL A 5 -23.74 4.78 7.49
N ARG A 6 -23.24 5.51 8.49
CA ARG A 6 -23.08 6.95 8.42
C ARG A 6 -21.64 7.31 8.08
N PHE A 7 -21.48 8.37 7.31
CA PHE A 7 -20.17 8.91 6.99
C PHE A 7 -19.49 9.48 8.23
N ASP A 8 -18.28 9.00 8.53
CA ASP A 8 -17.43 9.57 9.55
C ASP A 8 -16.49 10.61 8.92
N PRO A 9 -16.66 11.91 9.24
CA PRO A 9 -15.82 12.97 8.67
C PRO A 9 -14.34 12.87 9.06
N GLU A 10 -14.01 12.24 10.19
CA GLU A 10 -12.62 12.09 10.61
C GLU A 10 -11.89 11.09 9.74
N VAL A 11 -12.49 9.93 9.47
CA VAL A 11 -11.96 8.95 8.51
C VAL A 11 -11.83 9.56 7.13
N GLY A 12 -12.83 10.33 6.69
CA GLY A 12 -12.79 11.06 5.42
C GLY A 12 -11.63 12.06 5.36
N ARG A 13 -11.41 12.87 6.40
CA ARG A 13 -10.28 13.82 6.48
C ARG A 13 -8.92 13.12 6.44
N GLN A 14 -8.77 11.99 7.13
CA GLN A 14 -7.54 11.19 7.06
C GLN A 14 -7.31 10.68 5.63
N LEU A 15 -8.33 10.16 4.97
CA LEU A 15 -8.24 9.71 3.58
C LEU A 15 -7.76 10.84 2.66
N LEU A 16 -8.38 12.02 2.74
CA LEU A 16 -8.00 13.20 1.94
C LEU A 16 -6.58 13.68 2.22
N LYS A 17 -6.18 13.73 3.48
CA LYS A 17 -4.82 14.13 3.86
C LYS A 17 -3.78 13.27 3.13
N TYR A 18 -3.95 11.95 3.13
CA TYR A 18 -2.98 11.06 2.50
C TYR A 18 -3.12 11.00 0.98
N ALA A 19 -4.31 11.21 0.42
CA ALA A 19 -4.50 11.41 -1.01
C ALA A 19 -3.66 12.59 -1.51
N ARG A 20 -3.73 13.74 -0.83
CA ARG A 20 -2.91 14.92 -1.14
C ARG A 20 -1.42 14.69 -0.95
N LEU A 21 -1.00 13.98 0.10
CA LEU A 21 0.41 13.66 0.33
C LEU A 21 0.99 12.74 -0.76
N VAL A 22 0.23 11.74 -1.20
CA VAL A 22 0.62 10.80 -2.27
C VAL A 22 0.73 11.55 -3.60
N SER A 23 -0.25 12.41 -3.92
CA SER A 23 -0.26 13.24 -5.13
C SER A 23 0.89 14.24 -5.14
N ALA A 24 1.11 14.95 -4.03
CA ALA A 24 2.22 15.92 -3.90
C ALA A 24 3.61 15.28 -4.07
N ARG A 25 3.74 13.97 -3.87
CA ARG A 25 4.96 13.22 -4.14
C ARG A 25 5.10 12.76 -5.59
N GLY A 26 4.08 12.95 -6.42
CA GLY A 26 4.06 12.48 -7.80
C GLY A 26 4.01 10.95 -7.93
N TYR A 27 3.36 10.26 -6.97
CA TYR A 27 3.21 8.80 -7.02
C TYR A 27 1.98 8.37 -7.83
N VAL A 28 1.10 9.30 -8.14
CA VAL A 28 -0.12 9.06 -8.91
C VAL A 28 -0.30 10.15 -9.94
N HIS A 29 -0.89 9.77 -11.05
CA HIS A 29 -1.34 10.66 -12.11
C HIS A 29 -2.66 10.11 -12.65
N ASN A 30 -3.50 10.97 -13.23
CA ASN A 30 -4.83 10.65 -13.70
C ASN A 30 -5.73 10.00 -12.60
N THR A 31 -6.69 9.15 -12.99
CA THR A 31 -7.65 8.51 -12.07
C THR A 31 -7.14 7.22 -11.43
N LEU A 32 -5.90 6.79 -11.75
CA LEU A 32 -5.30 5.56 -11.25
C LEU A 32 -4.87 5.66 -9.78
N GLY A 33 -4.68 4.51 -9.16
CA GLY A 33 -4.36 4.41 -7.74
C GLY A 33 -5.57 4.54 -6.83
N ASN A 34 -5.44 4.02 -5.64
CA ASN A 34 -6.47 4.13 -4.61
C ASN A 34 -5.86 4.11 -3.21
N ILE A 35 -6.62 4.65 -2.27
CA ILE A 35 -6.38 4.54 -0.83
C ILE A 35 -7.63 3.95 -0.22
N VAL A 36 -7.46 2.96 0.64
CA VAL A 36 -8.58 2.33 1.34
C VAL A 36 -8.30 2.33 2.83
N LEU A 37 -9.26 2.84 3.62
CA LEU A 37 -9.23 2.82 5.06
C LEU A 37 -10.34 1.92 5.60
N ARG A 38 -9.99 1.01 6.52
CA ARG A 38 -10.95 0.28 7.31
C ARG A 38 -11.45 1.19 8.46
N ALA A 39 -12.76 1.27 8.62
CA ALA A 39 -13.39 1.80 9.83
C ALA A 39 -14.18 0.69 10.52
N PRO A 40 -14.15 0.58 11.86
CA PRO A 40 -14.96 -0.36 12.59
C PRO A 40 -16.44 0.00 12.45
N HIS A 41 -17.32 -1.01 12.37
CA HIS A 41 -18.76 -0.81 12.34
C HIS A 41 -19.49 -2.01 12.97
N PRO A 42 -20.39 -1.82 13.95
CA PRO A 42 -21.00 -2.92 14.70
C PRO A 42 -21.86 -3.88 13.85
N GLY A 43 -22.35 -3.42 12.70
CA GLY A 43 -23.13 -4.25 11.76
C GLY A 43 -22.30 -5.02 10.73
N TYR A 44 -20.96 -4.87 10.71
CA TYR A 44 -20.07 -5.46 9.71
C TYR A 44 -18.84 -6.05 10.38
N ALA A 45 -18.73 -7.39 10.38
CA ALA A 45 -17.71 -8.13 11.10
C ALA A 45 -16.26 -7.77 10.71
N HIS A 46 -16.04 -7.34 9.45
CA HIS A 46 -14.74 -6.89 8.96
C HIS A 46 -14.58 -5.36 9.00
N GLY A 47 -15.58 -4.62 9.56
CA GLY A 47 -15.69 -3.18 9.39
C GLY A 47 -16.15 -2.79 7.99
N VAL A 48 -16.00 -1.51 7.67
CA VAL A 48 -16.34 -0.94 6.36
C VAL A 48 -15.11 -0.28 5.73
N ALA A 49 -15.06 -0.21 4.41
CA ALA A 49 -13.93 0.35 3.66
C ALA A 49 -14.28 1.72 3.07
N TYR A 50 -13.52 2.74 3.45
CA TYR A 50 -13.58 4.09 2.88
C TYR A 50 -12.59 4.20 1.73
N THR A 51 -13.01 4.69 0.58
CA THR A 51 -12.18 4.93 -0.60
C THR A 51 -12.75 6.03 -1.48
N LYS A 52 -12.11 6.30 -2.62
CA LYS A 52 -12.64 7.20 -3.66
C LYS A 52 -13.46 6.43 -4.71
N HIS A 53 -14.28 7.13 -5.48
CA HIS A 53 -14.88 6.54 -6.68
C HIS A 53 -13.87 6.45 -7.86
N ALA A 54 -14.17 5.62 -8.87
CA ALA A 54 -13.25 5.28 -9.95
C ALA A 54 -12.85 6.46 -10.87
N GLU A 55 -13.78 7.38 -11.11
CA GLU A 55 -13.64 8.45 -12.11
C GLU A 55 -12.88 9.69 -11.64
N LEU A 56 -12.24 9.64 -10.46
CA LEU A 56 -11.58 10.76 -9.82
C LEU A 56 -10.12 10.46 -9.53
N SER A 57 -9.24 11.43 -9.71
CA SER A 57 -7.87 11.32 -9.23
C SER A 57 -7.80 11.52 -7.70
N LEU A 58 -6.70 11.01 -7.08
CA LEU A 58 -6.44 11.28 -5.65
C LEU A 58 -6.17 12.76 -5.39
N GLU A 59 -5.71 13.47 -6.40
CA GLU A 59 -5.39 14.90 -6.37
C GLU A 59 -6.65 15.77 -6.27
N GLU A 60 -7.72 15.38 -6.98
CA GLU A 60 -9.00 16.10 -7.03
C GLU A 60 -9.97 15.72 -5.91
N MET A 61 -9.56 14.80 -5.03
CA MET A 61 -10.46 14.20 -4.05
C MET A 61 -10.94 15.20 -2.98
N GLU A 62 -12.25 15.25 -2.77
CA GLU A 62 -12.93 15.97 -1.69
C GLU A 62 -13.80 15.00 -0.85
N LEU A 63 -14.34 15.45 0.29
CA LEU A 63 -15.10 14.57 1.20
C LEU A 63 -16.34 13.94 0.56
N GLU A 64 -16.99 14.66 -0.34
CA GLU A 64 -18.18 14.22 -1.09
C GLU A 64 -17.88 13.10 -2.10
N ASN A 65 -16.59 12.93 -2.43
CA ASN A 65 -16.16 11.88 -3.37
C ASN A 65 -15.85 10.54 -2.68
N VAL A 66 -15.98 10.50 -1.35
CA VAL A 66 -15.74 9.28 -0.58
C VAL A 66 -16.89 8.30 -0.79
N VAL A 67 -16.54 7.06 -1.05
CA VAL A 67 -17.45 5.92 -1.13
C VAL A 67 -17.12 4.98 0.04
N ILE A 68 -18.15 4.47 0.71
CA ILE A 68 -18.00 3.43 1.73
C ILE A 68 -18.57 2.12 1.20
N THR A 69 -17.80 1.05 1.32
CA THR A 69 -18.22 -0.28 0.88
C THR A 69 -18.14 -1.29 2.03
N ASP A 70 -18.93 -2.34 1.94
CA ASP A 70 -18.74 -3.55 2.71
C ASP A 70 -17.48 -4.29 2.24
N ILE A 71 -16.61 -4.67 3.19
CA ILE A 71 -15.32 -5.28 2.85
C ILE A 71 -15.49 -6.60 2.10
N PRO A 72 -16.28 -7.60 2.57
CA PRO A 72 -16.43 -8.86 1.86
C PRO A 72 -17.15 -8.77 0.52
N SER A 73 -18.28 -8.05 0.46
CA SER A 73 -19.20 -8.08 -0.70
C SER A 73 -19.01 -6.97 -1.72
N SER A 74 -18.18 -5.98 -1.43
CA SER A 74 -18.04 -4.72 -2.21
C SER A 74 -19.32 -3.86 -2.35
N ARG A 75 -20.40 -4.24 -1.68
CA ARG A 75 -21.64 -3.48 -1.75
C ARG A 75 -21.41 -2.03 -1.27
N ILE A 76 -21.86 -1.08 -2.04
CA ILE A 76 -21.82 0.34 -1.67
C ILE A 76 -22.80 0.58 -0.53
N LEU A 77 -22.30 1.16 0.56
CA LEU A 77 -23.04 1.48 1.78
C LEU A 77 -23.26 2.98 1.94
N TYR A 78 -22.39 3.79 1.34
CA TYR A 78 -22.46 5.25 1.27
C TYR A 78 -21.85 5.73 -0.04
N GLY A 79 -22.39 6.80 -0.60
CA GLY A 79 -22.05 7.28 -1.95
C GLY A 79 -22.86 6.56 -3.02
N ASN A 80 -22.72 7.01 -4.27
CA ASN A 80 -23.54 6.53 -5.40
C ASN A 80 -22.73 6.17 -6.66
N LYS A 81 -21.39 6.17 -6.54
CA LYS A 81 -20.48 5.86 -7.67
C LYS A 81 -19.68 4.59 -7.40
N MET A 82 -19.29 3.92 -8.49
CA MET A 82 -18.48 2.71 -8.43
C MET A 82 -17.04 3.02 -7.96
N THR A 83 -16.43 2.08 -7.28
CA THR A 83 -15.02 2.09 -6.94
C THR A 83 -14.16 1.57 -8.09
N SER A 84 -12.84 1.84 -8.07
CA SER A 84 -11.90 1.27 -9.04
C SER A 84 -11.75 -0.26 -8.88
N ILE A 85 -11.26 -0.94 -9.93
CA ILE A 85 -10.98 -2.39 -9.89
C ILE A 85 -9.96 -2.71 -8.79
N GLY A 86 -8.91 -1.91 -8.62
CA GLY A 86 -7.91 -2.07 -7.57
C GLY A 86 -8.45 -2.03 -6.13
N HIS A 87 -9.69 -1.57 -5.95
CA HIS A 87 -10.38 -1.68 -4.67
C HIS A 87 -10.67 -3.13 -4.27
N ASN A 88 -10.82 -4.07 -5.24
CA ASN A 88 -11.03 -5.48 -4.93
C ASN A 88 -9.82 -6.09 -4.21
N LEU A 89 -8.60 -5.84 -4.71
CA LEU A 89 -7.36 -6.25 -4.04
C LEU A 89 -7.30 -5.67 -2.62
N SER A 90 -7.53 -4.37 -2.47
CA SER A 90 -7.50 -3.70 -1.18
C SER A 90 -8.48 -4.29 -0.18
N ARG A 91 -9.73 -4.56 -0.60
CA ARG A 91 -10.75 -5.18 0.27
C ARG A 91 -10.39 -6.62 0.65
N GLU A 92 -9.87 -7.42 -0.30
CA GLU A 92 -9.45 -8.78 -0.03
C GLU A 92 -8.30 -8.81 0.99
N ILE A 93 -7.33 -7.91 0.85
CA ILE A 93 -6.27 -7.71 1.85
C ILE A 93 -6.88 -7.40 3.22
N LEU A 94 -7.79 -6.43 3.29
CA LEU A 94 -8.45 -6.08 4.55
C LEU A 94 -9.26 -7.25 5.12
N ARG A 95 -9.90 -8.08 4.29
CA ARG A 95 -10.65 -9.25 4.71
C ARG A 95 -9.74 -10.33 5.31
N LEU A 96 -8.58 -10.58 4.71
CA LEU A 96 -7.63 -11.63 5.10
C LEU A 96 -6.70 -11.20 6.25
N ARG A 97 -6.47 -9.88 6.42
CA ARG A 97 -5.54 -9.29 7.39
C ARG A 97 -6.30 -8.37 8.34
N PRO A 98 -6.86 -8.88 9.45
CA PRO A 98 -7.57 -8.06 10.44
C PRO A 98 -6.69 -7.03 11.14
N ASP A 99 -5.37 -7.25 11.17
CA ASP A 99 -4.36 -6.32 11.68
C ASP A 99 -4.08 -5.13 10.73
N ILE A 100 -4.53 -5.19 9.49
CA ILE A 100 -4.35 -4.12 8.50
C ILE A 100 -5.60 -3.24 8.44
N HIS A 101 -5.40 -1.93 8.60
CA HIS A 101 -6.48 -0.94 8.56
C HIS A 101 -6.37 0.03 7.39
N ALA A 102 -5.26 0.00 6.65
CA ALA A 102 -5.08 0.85 5.48
C ALA A 102 -4.29 0.13 4.37
N THR A 103 -4.67 0.41 3.12
CA THR A 103 -3.89 0.06 1.93
C THR A 103 -3.74 1.29 1.04
N LEU A 104 -2.56 1.45 0.44
CA LEU A 104 -2.27 2.44 -0.58
C LEU A 104 -1.79 1.72 -1.84
N HIS A 105 -2.47 1.95 -2.96
CA HIS A 105 -2.06 1.47 -4.27
C HIS A 105 -1.73 2.66 -5.18
N VAL A 106 -0.55 2.63 -5.80
CA VAL A 106 -0.05 3.69 -6.68
C VAL A 106 0.65 3.12 -7.91
N HIS A 107 0.68 3.92 -8.98
CA HIS A 107 1.37 3.63 -10.25
C HIS A 107 2.59 4.57 -10.38
N ASP A 108 3.63 4.34 -9.57
CA ASP A 108 4.84 5.18 -9.56
C ASP A 108 5.67 4.97 -10.82
N ASP A 109 5.95 6.04 -11.56
CA ASP A 109 6.67 6.00 -12.85
C ASP A 109 8.08 5.42 -12.73
N ALA A 110 8.79 5.74 -11.63
CA ALA A 110 10.13 5.22 -11.42
C ALA A 110 10.12 3.69 -11.21
N MET A 111 9.10 3.19 -10.52
CA MET A 111 8.89 1.75 -10.33
C MET A 111 8.56 1.05 -11.66
N ILE A 112 7.64 1.62 -12.44
CA ILE A 112 7.26 1.07 -13.76
C ILE A 112 8.48 1.04 -14.67
N ALA A 113 9.26 2.12 -14.72
CA ALA A 113 10.49 2.19 -15.52
C ALA A 113 11.56 1.20 -15.02
N TYR A 114 11.74 1.07 -13.71
CA TYR A 114 12.72 0.18 -13.09
C TYR A 114 12.50 -1.27 -13.51
N PHE A 115 11.30 -1.80 -13.34
CA PHE A 115 10.96 -3.16 -13.74
C PHE A 115 10.76 -3.29 -15.25
N GLY A 116 10.25 -2.27 -15.94
CA GLY A 116 10.07 -2.23 -17.38
C GLY A 116 11.38 -2.23 -18.17
N SER A 117 12.51 -1.86 -17.53
CA SER A 117 13.84 -1.98 -18.14
C SER A 117 14.27 -3.43 -18.44
N GLY A 118 13.64 -4.41 -17.76
CA GLY A 118 14.02 -5.82 -17.83
C GLY A 118 15.34 -6.16 -17.12
N ALA A 119 16.01 -5.16 -16.52
CA ALA A 119 17.30 -5.35 -15.85
C ALA A 119 17.13 -5.91 -14.42
N PHE A 120 15.96 -5.73 -13.82
CA PHE A 120 15.68 -6.10 -12.43
C PHE A 120 14.37 -6.85 -12.32
N SER A 121 14.35 -7.92 -11.50
CA SER A 121 13.16 -8.68 -11.14
C SER A 121 12.69 -8.37 -9.70
N GLU A 122 13.53 -7.65 -8.92
CA GLU A 122 13.25 -7.28 -7.53
C GLU A 122 13.92 -5.94 -7.19
N VAL A 123 13.48 -5.30 -6.14
CA VAL A 123 14.14 -4.10 -5.59
C VAL A 123 15.36 -4.52 -4.80
N ARG A 124 16.53 -4.05 -5.21
CA ARG A 124 17.79 -4.30 -4.52
C ARG A 124 17.98 -3.29 -3.39
N THR A 125 18.50 -3.73 -2.27
CA THR A 125 18.60 -2.91 -1.05
C THR A 125 19.93 -2.18 -0.99
N LEU A 126 19.89 -0.85 -0.99
CA LEU A 126 21.01 0.05 -0.72
C LEU A 126 20.99 0.53 0.74
N SER A 127 19.78 0.86 1.25
CA SER A 127 19.58 1.35 2.61
C SER A 127 18.80 0.35 3.45
N LEU A 128 19.30 0.05 4.65
CA LEU A 128 18.60 -0.78 5.63
C LEU A 128 17.34 -0.12 6.20
N ASP A 129 17.09 1.17 5.91
CA ASP A 129 15.84 1.85 6.27
C ASP A 129 14.63 1.19 5.59
N MET A 130 14.79 0.73 4.33
CA MET A 130 13.68 0.12 3.59
C MET A 130 13.19 -1.17 4.28
N PRO A 131 13.99 -2.23 4.48
CA PRO A 131 13.50 -3.44 5.14
C PRO A 131 13.01 -3.16 6.57
N PHE A 132 13.63 -2.21 7.29
CA PHE A 132 13.16 -1.79 8.61
C PHE A 132 11.73 -1.21 8.59
N VAL A 133 11.43 -0.32 7.66
CA VAL A 133 10.10 0.32 7.55
C VAL A 133 9.06 -0.65 7.00
N LEU A 134 9.44 -1.48 6.02
CA LEU A 134 8.53 -2.49 5.45
C LEU A 134 8.15 -3.57 6.48
N GLY A 135 9.11 -3.99 7.32
CA GLY A 135 8.94 -4.97 8.39
C GLY A 135 8.75 -6.41 7.93
N LYS A 136 8.47 -6.62 6.66
CA LYS A 136 8.34 -7.93 5.99
C LYS A 136 8.88 -7.84 4.57
N PRO A 137 9.31 -8.98 3.98
CA PRO A 137 9.73 -9.04 2.57
C PRO A 137 8.67 -8.51 1.60
N ILE A 138 9.13 -7.97 0.47
CA ILE A 138 8.26 -7.54 -0.62
C ILE A 138 7.75 -8.80 -1.35
N HIS A 139 6.46 -8.84 -1.65
CA HIS A 139 5.92 -9.84 -2.56
C HIS A 139 5.80 -9.27 -3.98
N TYR A 140 6.29 -10.03 -4.97
CA TYR A 140 6.24 -9.63 -6.38
C TYR A 140 5.22 -10.47 -7.13
N VAL A 141 4.21 -9.83 -7.70
CA VAL A 141 3.20 -10.46 -8.54
C VAL A 141 3.63 -10.30 -10.00
N PRO A 142 3.77 -11.41 -10.76
CA PRO A 142 4.13 -11.34 -12.18
C PRO A 142 3.12 -10.53 -12.99
N GLY A 143 3.57 -9.75 -13.99
CA GLY A 143 2.73 -8.83 -14.75
C GLY A 143 1.61 -9.47 -15.56
N HIS A 144 1.61 -10.80 -15.74
CA HIS A 144 0.52 -11.55 -16.38
C HIS A 144 -0.55 -12.05 -15.40
N VAL A 145 -0.37 -11.81 -14.08
CA VAL A 145 -1.32 -12.23 -13.03
C VAL A 145 -2.09 -11.01 -12.58
N ASP A 146 -3.40 -10.98 -12.86
CA ASP A 146 -4.29 -9.90 -12.47
C ASP A 146 -4.96 -10.20 -11.14
N VAL A 147 -4.30 -9.79 -10.04
CA VAL A 147 -4.83 -9.91 -8.67
C VAL A 147 -5.86 -8.85 -8.28
N GLU A 148 -6.20 -7.94 -9.18
CA GLU A 148 -7.25 -6.95 -8.95
C GLU A 148 -8.61 -7.42 -9.49
N SER A 149 -8.62 -8.13 -10.61
CA SER A 149 -9.83 -8.77 -11.15
C SER A 149 -10.09 -10.14 -10.51
N ASP A 150 -9.04 -10.95 -10.26
CA ASP A 150 -9.12 -12.22 -9.55
C ASP A 150 -8.26 -12.20 -8.29
N VAL A 151 -8.90 -11.96 -7.17
CA VAL A 151 -8.26 -11.88 -5.84
C VAL A 151 -8.04 -13.24 -5.17
N SER A 152 -8.42 -14.35 -5.81
CA SER A 152 -8.42 -15.69 -5.18
C SER A 152 -7.05 -16.17 -4.71
N GLY A 153 -5.98 -15.76 -5.41
CA GLY A 153 -4.59 -16.08 -5.08
C GLY A 153 -3.97 -15.19 -3.98
N VAL A 154 -4.63 -14.11 -3.57
CA VAL A 154 -4.08 -13.16 -2.57
C VAL A 154 -3.82 -13.83 -1.23
N LYS A 155 -4.66 -14.79 -0.84
CA LYS A 155 -4.54 -15.56 0.41
C LYS A 155 -3.21 -16.31 0.54
N ASP A 156 -2.57 -16.65 -0.57
CA ASP A 156 -1.39 -17.53 -0.60
C ASP A 156 -0.10 -16.78 -0.22
N PHE A 157 -0.10 -15.44 -0.25
CA PHE A 157 1.09 -14.64 0.05
C PHE A 157 0.87 -13.49 1.05
N ILE A 158 -0.37 -13.05 1.25
CA ILE A 158 -0.61 -11.76 1.93
C ILE A 158 -0.28 -11.77 3.43
N GLN A 159 -0.14 -12.95 4.05
CA GLN A 159 0.25 -13.06 5.46
C GLN A 159 1.73 -12.72 5.68
N ASP A 160 2.56 -12.91 4.66
CA ASP A 160 4.02 -12.84 4.75
C ASP A 160 4.60 -11.53 4.22
N THR A 161 3.75 -10.58 3.82
CA THR A 161 4.17 -9.30 3.27
C THR A 161 3.36 -8.12 3.80
N ASN A 162 3.97 -6.93 3.75
CA ASN A 162 3.31 -5.64 3.95
C ASN A 162 3.43 -4.74 2.70
N SER A 163 4.03 -5.26 1.63
CA SER A 163 4.23 -4.52 0.38
C SER A 163 4.18 -5.47 -0.80
N VAL A 164 3.27 -5.23 -1.72
CA VAL A 164 3.06 -6.00 -2.94
C VAL A 164 3.44 -5.15 -4.13
N VAL A 165 4.36 -5.62 -4.95
CA VAL A 165 4.74 -5.02 -6.23
C VAL A 165 4.07 -5.81 -7.35
N LEU A 166 3.20 -5.15 -8.09
CA LEU A 166 2.58 -5.68 -9.31
C LEU A 166 3.48 -5.29 -10.48
N LEU A 167 4.26 -6.26 -10.99
CA LEU A 167 5.29 -6.00 -12.01
C LEU A 167 4.66 -5.40 -13.28
N GLY A 168 5.17 -4.23 -13.70
CA GLY A 168 4.64 -3.48 -14.84
C GLY A 168 3.33 -2.72 -14.57
N HIS A 169 2.86 -2.66 -13.32
CA HIS A 169 1.57 -2.04 -12.97
C HIS A 169 1.74 -1.03 -11.82
N GLY A 170 1.99 -1.50 -10.60
CA GLY A 170 1.97 -0.61 -9.45
C GLY A 170 2.50 -1.23 -8.16
N ILE A 171 2.38 -0.47 -7.08
CA ILE A 171 2.75 -0.88 -5.72
C ILE A 171 1.53 -0.79 -4.82
N THR A 172 1.30 -1.81 -4.00
CA THR A 172 0.31 -1.78 -2.92
C THR A 172 1.03 -1.94 -1.59
N THR A 173 0.89 -0.98 -0.68
CA THR A 173 1.44 -1.05 0.68
C THR A 173 0.33 -1.11 1.72
N LEU A 174 0.59 -1.86 2.78
CA LEU A 174 -0.34 -2.18 3.85
C LEU A 174 0.10 -1.49 5.14
N GLY A 175 -0.85 -1.13 6.02
CA GLY A 175 -0.53 -0.57 7.33
C GLY A 175 -1.62 -0.83 8.36
N ARG A 176 -1.25 -0.91 9.65
CA ARG A 176 -2.18 -0.92 10.78
C ARG A 176 -2.92 0.42 10.91
N ASN A 177 -2.37 1.45 10.27
CA ASN A 177 -2.99 2.74 10.02
C ASN A 177 -2.44 3.31 8.71
N ILE A 178 -3.05 4.39 8.23
CA ILE A 178 -2.68 5.00 6.96
C ILE A 178 -1.26 5.60 6.94
N SER A 179 -0.80 6.11 8.08
CA SER A 179 0.55 6.65 8.22
C SER A 179 1.61 5.55 7.98
N GLU A 180 1.40 4.37 8.54
CA GLU A 180 2.30 3.23 8.35
C GLU A 180 2.33 2.77 6.89
N ALA A 181 1.17 2.62 6.24
CA ALA A 181 1.10 2.28 4.82
C ALA A 181 1.82 3.32 3.95
N TYR A 182 1.62 4.61 4.25
CA TYR A 182 2.28 5.73 3.55
C TYR A 182 3.80 5.73 3.73
N HIS A 183 4.31 5.46 4.93
CA HIS A 183 5.75 5.38 5.16
C HIS A 183 6.38 4.17 4.45
N ARG A 184 5.70 3.04 4.39
CA ARG A 184 6.11 1.88 3.59
C ARG A 184 6.20 2.24 2.11
N LEU A 185 5.19 2.92 1.57
CA LEU A 185 5.19 3.40 0.19
C LEU A 185 6.39 4.32 -0.07
N ASN A 186 6.60 5.33 0.78
CA ASN A 186 7.73 6.26 0.63
C ASN A 186 9.08 5.56 0.68
N SER A 187 9.25 4.60 1.59
CA SER A 187 10.49 3.87 1.74
C SER A 187 10.80 3.05 0.49
N LEU A 188 9.80 2.33 -0.02
CA LEU A 188 9.96 1.49 -1.20
C LEU A 188 10.21 2.30 -2.47
N THR A 189 9.41 3.35 -2.73
CA THR A 189 9.61 4.22 -3.90
C THR A 189 10.94 4.99 -3.84
N SER A 190 11.38 5.42 -2.65
CA SER A 190 12.68 6.05 -2.48
C SER A 190 13.82 5.07 -2.77
N GLU A 191 13.71 3.81 -2.35
CA GLU A 191 14.73 2.81 -2.61
C GLU A 191 14.83 2.48 -4.10
N ILE A 192 13.73 2.40 -4.82
CA ILE A 192 13.72 2.23 -6.28
C ILE A 192 14.46 3.39 -6.96
N ARG A 193 14.19 4.64 -6.57
CA ARG A 193 14.88 5.82 -7.11
C ARG A 193 16.37 5.83 -6.78
N ARG A 194 16.76 5.39 -5.58
CA ARG A 194 18.17 5.20 -5.20
C ARG A 194 18.84 4.14 -6.06
N ASN A 195 18.17 3.01 -6.34
CA ASN A 195 18.66 1.97 -7.22
C ASN A 195 18.97 2.53 -8.61
N VAL A 196 18.02 3.24 -9.22
CA VAL A 196 18.22 3.86 -10.54
C VAL A 196 19.43 4.80 -10.53
N ALA A 197 19.52 5.68 -9.53
CA ALA A 197 20.62 6.63 -9.40
C ALA A 197 21.97 5.93 -9.17
N ALA A 198 22.02 4.91 -8.32
CA ALA A 198 23.24 4.16 -8.03
C ALA A 198 23.77 3.42 -9.25
N GLU A 199 22.89 2.77 -10.02
CA GLU A 199 23.26 2.07 -11.25
C GLU A 199 23.77 3.04 -12.32
N LEU A 200 23.12 4.18 -12.52
CA LEU A 200 23.57 5.20 -13.46
C LEU A 200 24.94 5.78 -13.08
N LEU A 201 25.18 6.06 -11.80
CA LEU A 201 26.47 6.54 -11.31
C LEU A 201 27.56 5.48 -11.43
N ALA A 202 27.27 4.23 -11.11
CA ALA A 202 28.17 3.12 -11.24
C ALA A 202 28.59 2.91 -12.72
N LEU A 203 27.59 2.90 -13.63
CA LEU A 203 27.83 2.81 -15.06
C LEU A 203 28.73 3.95 -15.58
N ALA A 204 28.44 5.19 -15.17
CA ALA A 204 29.20 6.38 -15.58
C ALA A 204 30.67 6.36 -15.08
N LYS A 205 30.94 5.62 -14.03
CA LYS A 205 32.30 5.49 -13.43
C LYS A 205 32.99 4.17 -13.75
N GLY A 206 32.39 3.28 -14.54
CA GLY A 206 32.93 1.96 -14.82
C GLY A 206 33.05 1.09 -13.57
N SER A 207 32.13 1.25 -12.60
CA SER A 207 32.06 0.49 -11.36
C SER A 207 30.73 -0.26 -11.25
N THR A 208 30.49 -0.92 -10.14
CA THR A 208 29.21 -1.58 -9.83
C THR A 208 28.58 -0.98 -8.60
N ALA A 209 27.24 -0.89 -8.55
CA ALA A 209 26.52 -0.45 -7.38
C ALA A 209 26.70 -1.46 -6.22
N LEU A 210 26.88 -0.94 -5.01
CA LEU A 210 27.12 -1.75 -3.80
C LEU A 210 25.82 -1.90 -3.02
N TYR A 211 25.24 -3.09 -3.06
CA TYR A 211 24.01 -3.44 -2.37
C TYR A 211 24.27 -4.15 -1.06
N ARG A 212 23.29 -4.11 -0.16
CA ARG A 212 23.31 -4.85 1.09
C ARG A 212 23.21 -6.35 0.83
N SER A 213 23.84 -7.12 1.68
CA SER A 213 23.76 -8.58 1.65
C SER A 213 22.38 -9.05 2.13
N GLN A 214 21.97 -10.23 1.66
CA GLN A 214 20.73 -10.85 2.09
C GLN A 214 20.69 -11.05 3.63
N ALA A 215 21.81 -11.39 4.25
CA ALA A 215 21.90 -11.56 5.70
C ALA A 215 21.63 -10.27 6.49
N GLU A 216 22.11 -9.11 5.99
CA GLU A 216 21.82 -7.80 6.59
C GLU A 216 20.34 -7.46 6.47
N ILE A 217 19.74 -7.72 5.29
CA ILE A 217 18.33 -7.46 5.01
C ILE A 217 17.44 -8.31 5.93
N GLU A 218 17.68 -9.61 6.03
CA GLU A 218 16.95 -10.53 6.90
C GLU A 218 17.10 -10.18 8.39
N SER A 219 18.29 -9.76 8.79
CA SER A 219 18.53 -9.29 10.15
C SER A 219 17.67 -8.06 10.47
N MET A 220 17.52 -7.15 9.51
CA MET A 220 16.70 -5.95 9.68
C MET A 220 15.20 -6.26 9.73
N TYR A 221 14.69 -7.19 8.93
CA TYR A 221 13.30 -7.65 9.03
C TYR A 221 13.03 -8.28 10.41
N ARG A 222 13.92 -9.17 10.89
CA ARG A 222 13.79 -9.76 12.25
C ARG A 222 13.82 -8.72 13.35
N PHE A 223 14.69 -7.71 13.23
CA PHE A 223 14.74 -6.60 14.15
C PHE A 223 13.44 -5.78 14.17
N ALA A 224 12.91 -5.43 13.00
CA ALA A 224 11.66 -4.71 12.87
C ALA A 224 10.48 -5.51 13.48
N GLU A 225 10.40 -6.79 13.20
CA GLU A 225 9.31 -7.66 13.66
C GLU A 225 9.38 -7.90 15.18
N SER A 226 10.58 -8.19 15.73
CA SER A 226 10.71 -8.59 17.13
C SER A 226 10.77 -7.46 18.14
N ILE A 227 11.21 -6.25 17.74
CA ILE A 227 11.49 -5.16 18.69
C ILE A 227 10.56 -3.96 18.49
N ILE A 228 10.26 -3.58 17.26
CA ILE A 228 9.53 -2.34 16.96
C ILE A 228 8.03 -2.56 16.89
N TYR A 229 7.58 -3.61 16.24
CA TYR A 229 6.15 -3.86 16.07
C TYR A 229 5.45 -4.21 17.40
N PRO A 230 5.98 -5.07 18.29
CA PRO A 230 5.38 -5.30 19.62
C PRO A 230 5.28 -4.02 20.44
N LYS A 231 6.33 -3.20 20.48
CA LYS A 231 6.33 -1.93 21.25
C LYS A 231 5.35 -0.90 20.72
N ARG A 232 5.10 -0.86 19.41
CA ARG A 232 4.10 0.05 18.81
C ARG A 232 2.67 -0.42 19.03
N ALA A 233 2.43 -1.71 19.13
CA ALA A 233 1.12 -2.25 19.47
C ALA A 233 0.69 -1.84 20.90
N ASP A 234 1.62 -1.85 21.84
CA ASP A 234 1.37 -1.45 23.24
C ASP A 234 1.05 0.06 23.37
N HIS A 235 1.59 0.91 22.51
CA HIS A 235 1.32 2.35 22.52
C HIS A 235 -0.04 2.75 21.90
N VAL A 236 -0.57 1.97 20.98
CA VAL A 236 -1.87 2.25 20.33
C VAL A 236 -3.05 1.91 21.24
N MET A 237 -2.84 1.10 22.30
CA MET A 237 -3.88 0.68 23.23
C MET A 237 -4.11 1.67 24.40
N HIS A 238 -3.40 2.81 24.47
CA HIS A 238 -3.45 3.76 25.60
C HIS A 238 -3.82 5.20 25.22
N GLU A 239 -4.27 5.46 24.00
CA GLU A 239 -4.89 6.75 23.64
C GLU A 239 -6.44 6.55 23.59
N ASP A 240 -7.03 6.49 24.81
CA ASP A 240 -8.47 6.72 25.04
C ASP A 240 -8.76 8.22 25.16
#